data_a176beab4c2be6d6739219f27eca5089
#
_entry.id   a176beab4c2be6d6739219f27eca5089
#
_cell.length_a   1.000
_cell.length_b   1.000
_cell.length_c   1.000
_cell.angle_alpha   90.00
_cell.angle_beta   90.00
_cell.angle_gamma   90.00
#
_symmetry.space_group_name_H-M   'P 1'
#
loop_
_entity.id
_entity.type
_entity.pdbx_description
1 polymer ?
#
loop_
_entity_poly.entity_id
_entity_poly.type
_entity_poly.pdbx_seq_one_letter_code
_entity_poly.pdbx_strand_id
1 'polypeptide(L)'
;MTKEQLKKLKVKTGIQRGDTVMLNSNIASYSRLSLLVEVLRRLYLNISPADQERYQLWFSPYIKGGEKYAYDVKSKENQTHLEQLATVYYSIAISLKEVYGETPAFQIFERAYQDHFKIVEQEEEMAIQVRPVAELTCDTLQSPDDLEATFKKKREEKYQGYSAFGVETCVPENEINLITHLNVHPNQKDDAAILAEDLAGMVEKTPDLNEAHVDGGFGSPVVDIVAKEQQVNIIQTAVKGNMAKVPIKVQGNEDTGFTISCPHPQQDEVQGIKLKKNYKANFDLDKCKDCPFQENCPAYKNRLPKKGIAVFRFDVDTALRQKRHQAIRKIPKERRTLRSGVENLMGLMHRCEKHTGKLKVRGLFNCKLYVFAMGISINFERIFKHFKAYFNFFCFSDAINRLSLNKAFNIR
;
A
#
# COMPACT_ATOMS: atom_id res chain seq x y z
N MET A 1 -5.24 7.86 -21.10
CA MET A 1 -5.12 8.63 -22.36
C MET A 1 -4.30 7.82 -23.36
N THR A 2 -4.54 7.98 -24.66
CA THR A 2 -3.76 7.31 -25.69
C THR A 2 -2.45 8.09 -26.00
N LYS A 3 -1.45 7.38 -26.55
CA LYS A 3 -0.18 8.01 -26.99
C LYS A 3 -0.43 9.17 -27.94
N GLU A 4 -1.39 9.03 -28.88
CA GLU A 4 -1.74 10.09 -29.83
C GLU A 4 -2.33 11.33 -29.16
N GLN A 5 -3.19 11.14 -28.16
CA GLN A 5 -3.76 12.26 -27.39
C GLN A 5 -2.67 13.04 -26.64
N LEU A 6 -1.73 12.34 -25.99
CA LEU A 6 -0.60 12.96 -25.30
C LEU A 6 0.28 13.74 -26.29
N LYS A 7 0.55 13.17 -27.49
CA LYS A 7 1.32 13.84 -28.55
C LYS A 7 0.62 15.09 -29.07
N LYS A 8 -0.70 15.02 -29.31
CA LYS A 8 -1.49 16.20 -29.76
C LYS A 8 -1.49 17.32 -28.73
N LEU A 9 -1.49 16.97 -27.45
CA LEU A 9 -1.42 17.92 -26.33
C LEU A 9 0.02 18.39 -26.03
N LYS A 10 1.01 17.88 -26.77
CA LYS A 10 2.45 18.16 -26.56
C LYS A 10 2.92 17.85 -25.13
N VAL A 11 2.30 16.88 -24.46
CA VAL A 11 2.65 16.45 -23.10
C VAL A 11 3.79 15.44 -23.17
N LYS A 12 4.94 15.80 -22.62
CA LYS A 12 6.09 14.91 -22.46
C LYS A 12 5.82 13.94 -21.28
N THR A 13 6.19 12.68 -21.44
CA THR A 13 5.89 11.60 -20.47
C THR A 13 7.14 10.96 -19.86
N GLY A 14 8.32 11.46 -20.20
CA GLY A 14 9.62 10.89 -19.74
C GLY A 14 9.82 10.95 -18.24
N ILE A 15 9.28 11.96 -17.56
CA ILE A 15 9.38 12.11 -16.10
C ILE A 15 7.96 12.06 -15.53
N GLN A 16 7.74 11.13 -14.60
CA GLN A 16 6.45 10.94 -13.96
C GLN A 16 6.60 10.87 -12.44
N ARG A 17 5.51 11.12 -11.72
CA ARG A 17 5.43 11.00 -10.26
C ARG A 17 4.22 10.17 -9.87
N GLY A 18 4.36 9.36 -8.84
CA GLY A 18 3.30 8.48 -8.38
C GLY A 18 3.23 8.35 -6.87
N ASP A 19 2.03 8.06 -6.38
CA ASP A 19 1.77 7.74 -4.97
C ASP A 19 0.54 6.85 -4.83
N THR A 20 0.35 6.28 -3.64
CA THR A 20 -0.82 5.48 -3.29
C THR A 20 -1.77 6.25 -2.38
N VAL A 21 -3.07 6.05 -2.59
CA VAL A 21 -4.13 6.55 -1.71
C VAL A 21 -4.98 5.40 -1.21
N MET A 22 -5.29 5.41 0.10
CA MET A 22 -6.17 4.41 0.70
C MET A 22 -7.62 4.76 0.41
N LEU A 23 -8.41 3.78 -0.03
CA LEU A 23 -9.81 3.92 -0.38
C LEU A 23 -10.64 2.93 0.44
N ASN A 24 -11.60 3.44 1.23
CA ASN A 24 -12.51 2.58 1.97
C ASN A 24 -13.62 2.06 1.04
N SER A 25 -13.86 0.75 1.04
CA SER A 25 -14.98 0.14 0.34
C SER A 25 -16.32 0.58 0.94
N ASN A 26 -17.39 0.51 0.15
CA ASN A 26 -18.74 0.86 0.60
C ASN A 26 -19.38 -0.27 1.43
N ILE A 27 -18.71 -0.66 2.49
CA ILE A 27 -19.14 -1.73 3.41
C ILE A 27 -19.49 -1.18 4.78
N ALA A 28 -20.31 -1.91 5.54
CA ALA A 28 -20.49 -1.66 6.95
C ALA A 28 -19.21 -2.01 7.72
N SER A 29 -18.91 -1.27 8.76
CA SER A 29 -17.81 -1.58 9.65
C SER A 29 -18.33 -2.48 10.77
N TYR A 30 -17.92 -3.73 10.76
CA TYR A 30 -18.34 -4.73 11.72
C TYR A 30 -17.29 -4.90 12.84
N SER A 31 -17.75 -5.11 14.07
CA SER A 31 -16.94 -5.80 15.07
C SER A 31 -16.82 -7.28 14.69
N ARG A 32 -15.85 -8.00 15.25
CA ARG A 32 -15.68 -9.44 15.00
C ARG A 32 -16.97 -10.22 15.28
N LEU A 33 -17.60 -9.94 16.42
CA LEU A 33 -18.85 -10.59 16.81
C LEU A 33 -19.99 -10.25 15.85
N SER A 34 -20.19 -8.97 15.50
CA SER A 34 -21.23 -8.55 14.59
C SER A 34 -21.05 -9.09 13.18
N LEU A 35 -19.79 -9.22 12.70
CA LEU A 35 -19.52 -9.84 11.41
C LEU A 35 -19.97 -11.31 11.38
N LEU A 36 -19.59 -12.08 12.38
CA LEU A 36 -19.93 -13.49 12.47
C LEU A 36 -21.44 -13.71 12.59
N VAL A 37 -22.11 -12.91 13.39
CA VAL A 37 -23.59 -12.94 13.51
C VAL A 37 -24.26 -12.59 12.16
N GLU A 38 -23.77 -11.57 11.46
CA GLU A 38 -24.33 -11.20 10.15
C GLU A 38 -24.10 -12.28 9.09
N VAL A 39 -22.93 -12.91 9.06
CA VAL A 39 -22.66 -14.04 8.15
C VAL A 39 -23.61 -15.21 8.45
N LEU A 40 -23.80 -15.53 9.72
CA LEU A 40 -24.70 -16.59 10.16
C LEU A 40 -26.17 -16.28 9.77
N ARG A 41 -26.61 -15.04 9.95
CA ARG A 41 -27.93 -14.57 9.55
C ARG A 41 -28.14 -14.72 8.03
N ARG A 42 -27.14 -14.33 7.23
CA ARG A 42 -27.22 -14.49 5.76
C ARG A 42 -27.29 -15.95 5.34
N LEU A 43 -26.55 -16.82 5.97
CA LEU A 43 -26.63 -18.26 5.70
C LEU A 43 -28.06 -18.78 6.00
N TYR A 44 -28.59 -18.44 7.19
CA TYR A 44 -29.97 -18.82 7.56
C TYR A 44 -31.03 -18.42 6.53
N LEU A 45 -30.94 -17.22 5.98
CA LEU A 45 -31.87 -16.74 4.96
C LEU A 45 -31.74 -17.44 3.59
N ASN A 46 -30.64 -18.18 3.39
CA ASN A 46 -30.34 -18.87 2.13
C ASN A 46 -30.45 -20.40 2.21
N ILE A 47 -30.83 -20.98 3.35
CA ILE A 47 -31.13 -22.40 3.48
C ILE A 47 -32.65 -22.64 3.38
N SER A 48 -33.04 -23.90 3.12
CA SER A 48 -34.45 -24.27 2.96
C SER A 48 -35.28 -24.02 4.24
N PRO A 49 -36.57 -23.76 4.13
CA PRO A 49 -37.45 -23.63 5.31
C PRO A 49 -37.44 -24.88 6.22
N ALA A 50 -37.30 -26.06 5.65
CA ALA A 50 -37.16 -27.32 6.42
C ALA A 50 -35.91 -27.33 7.25
N ASP A 51 -34.77 -26.88 6.69
CA ASP A 51 -33.49 -26.79 7.41
C ASP A 51 -33.47 -25.62 8.38
N GLN A 52 -34.16 -24.50 8.08
CA GLN A 52 -34.36 -23.41 9.05
C GLN A 52 -35.08 -23.91 10.31
N GLU A 53 -36.11 -24.73 10.16
CA GLU A 53 -36.83 -25.35 11.27
C GLU A 53 -35.93 -26.39 12.00
N ARG A 54 -35.30 -27.29 11.23
CA ARG A 54 -34.43 -28.36 11.76
C ARG A 54 -33.29 -27.83 12.63
N TYR A 55 -32.66 -26.74 12.18
CA TYR A 55 -31.47 -26.16 12.83
C TYR A 55 -31.79 -24.89 13.63
N GLN A 56 -33.06 -24.62 13.89
CA GLN A 56 -33.53 -23.40 14.57
C GLN A 56 -32.78 -23.09 15.89
N LEU A 57 -32.44 -24.11 16.66
CA LEU A 57 -31.75 -23.96 17.95
C LEU A 57 -30.37 -23.29 17.79
N TRP A 58 -29.66 -23.55 16.70
CA TRP A 58 -28.34 -22.95 16.44
C TRP A 58 -28.44 -21.51 15.96
N PHE A 59 -29.48 -21.20 15.19
CA PHE A 59 -29.63 -19.89 14.59
C PHE A 59 -30.40 -18.89 15.47
N SER A 60 -31.43 -19.36 16.17
CA SER A 60 -32.39 -18.47 16.85
C SER A 60 -31.79 -17.49 17.85
N PRO A 61 -30.75 -17.83 18.64
CA PRO A 61 -30.15 -16.88 19.57
C PRO A 61 -29.59 -15.63 18.88
N TYR A 62 -29.07 -15.80 17.67
CA TYR A 62 -28.38 -14.76 16.92
C TYR A 62 -29.29 -14.00 15.96
N ILE A 63 -30.37 -14.63 15.47
CA ILE A 63 -31.26 -14.07 14.46
C ILE A 63 -32.35 -13.20 15.08
N LYS A 64 -32.92 -13.60 16.22
CA LYS A 64 -33.99 -12.86 16.90
C LYS A 64 -33.56 -11.46 17.35
N GLY A 65 -32.30 -11.26 17.69
CA GLY A 65 -31.71 -9.96 18.02
C GLY A 65 -31.36 -9.11 16.78
N GLY A 66 -31.24 -9.73 15.61
CA GLY A 66 -30.81 -9.07 14.37
C GLY A 66 -29.48 -8.37 14.54
N GLU A 67 -29.32 -7.20 13.88
CA GLU A 67 -28.12 -6.37 14.00
C GLU A 67 -27.84 -5.90 15.46
N LYS A 68 -28.85 -5.91 16.31
CA LYS A 68 -28.74 -5.47 17.71
C LYS A 68 -28.00 -6.47 18.62
N TYR A 69 -27.94 -7.76 18.26
CA TYR A 69 -27.33 -8.78 19.10
C TYR A 69 -25.94 -8.37 19.62
N ALA A 70 -25.08 -7.90 18.73
CA ALA A 70 -23.71 -7.51 19.10
C ALA A 70 -23.65 -6.19 19.89
N TYR A 71 -24.67 -5.34 19.83
CA TYR A 71 -24.74 -4.12 20.62
C TYR A 71 -25.14 -4.39 22.08
N ASP A 72 -25.95 -5.43 22.32
CA ASP A 72 -26.40 -5.79 23.64
C ASP A 72 -25.32 -6.55 24.45
N VAL A 73 -24.28 -7.06 23.76
CA VAL A 73 -23.17 -7.79 24.39
C VAL A 73 -22.14 -6.83 24.98
N LYS A 74 -21.90 -6.93 26.27
CA LYS A 74 -20.85 -6.16 26.96
C LYS A 74 -19.46 -6.62 26.52
N SER A 75 -18.50 -5.69 26.44
CA SER A 75 -17.13 -5.99 26.00
C SER A 75 -16.45 -7.13 26.76
N LYS A 76 -16.79 -7.30 28.05
CA LYS A 76 -16.27 -8.38 28.92
C LYS A 76 -16.79 -9.77 28.51
N GLU A 77 -17.94 -9.83 27.90
CA GLU A 77 -18.65 -11.05 27.51
C GLU A 77 -18.33 -11.47 26.08
N ASN A 78 -17.69 -10.59 25.29
CA ASN A 78 -17.38 -10.85 23.89
C ASN A 78 -16.67 -12.18 23.64
N GLN A 79 -15.71 -12.54 24.48
CA GLN A 79 -14.96 -13.78 24.31
C GLN A 79 -15.86 -15.00 24.50
N THR A 80 -16.71 -15.01 25.51
CA THR A 80 -17.67 -16.10 25.75
C THR A 80 -18.66 -16.26 24.61
N HIS A 81 -19.17 -15.15 24.06
CA HIS A 81 -20.05 -15.19 22.88
C HIS A 81 -19.34 -15.71 21.64
N LEU A 82 -18.07 -15.39 21.44
CA LEU A 82 -17.25 -15.91 20.33
C LEU A 82 -17.01 -17.43 20.47
N GLU A 83 -16.81 -17.93 21.69
CA GLU A 83 -16.64 -19.36 22.00
C GLU A 83 -17.95 -20.14 21.74
N GLN A 84 -19.09 -19.57 22.15
CA GLN A 84 -20.40 -20.14 21.82
C GLN A 84 -20.63 -20.17 20.31
N LEU A 85 -20.31 -19.10 19.59
CA LEU A 85 -20.38 -19.05 18.14
C LEU A 85 -19.45 -20.07 17.48
N ALA A 86 -18.27 -20.33 18.03
CA ALA A 86 -17.34 -21.33 17.50
C ALA A 86 -18.00 -22.71 17.42
N THR A 87 -18.69 -23.12 18.48
CA THR A 87 -19.41 -24.41 18.52
C THR A 87 -20.56 -24.43 17.50
N VAL A 88 -21.30 -23.34 17.38
CA VAL A 88 -22.41 -23.22 16.40
C VAL A 88 -21.86 -23.30 14.95
N TYR A 89 -20.79 -22.55 14.67
CA TYR A 89 -20.16 -22.56 13.34
C TYR A 89 -19.64 -23.95 12.98
N TYR A 90 -19.01 -24.65 13.90
CA TYR A 90 -18.54 -26.03 13.70
C TYR A 90 -19.70 -26.96 13.37
N SER A 91 -20.78 -26.95 14.17
CA SER A 91 -21.95 -27.81 13.98
C SER A 91 -22.62 -27.56 12.61
N ILE A 92 -22.79 -26.28 12.23
CA ILE A 92 -23.36 -25.87 10.94
C ILE A 92 -22.43 -26.28 9.78
N ALA A 93 -21.11 -26.09 9.91
CA ALA A 93 -20.14 -26.46 8.89
C ALA A 93 -20.25 -27.96 8.53
N ILE A 94 -20.35 -28.84 9.52
CA ILE A 94 -20.49 -30.27 9.30
C ILE A 94 -21.86 -30.63 8.72
N SER A 95 -22.93 -30.05 9.28
CA SER A 95 -24.31 -30.49 8.95
C SER A 95 -24.82 -29.96 7.62
N LEU A 96 -24.37 -28.79 7.17
CA LEU A 96 -24.87 -28.14 5.96
C LEU A 96 -23.93 -28.18 4.77
N LYS A 97 -22.66 -28.60 4.94
CA LYS A 97 -21.64 -28.56 3.87
C LYS A 97 -22.04 -29.39 2.67
N GLU A 98 -22.58 -30.61 2.90
CA GLU A 98 -22.94 -31.52 1.80
C GLU A 98 -24.04 -30.94 0.91
N VAL A 99 -25.01 -30.23 1.49
CA VAL A 99 -26.16 -29.69 0.77
C VAL A 99 -25.91 -28.29 0.22
N TYR A 100 -25.23 -27.44 0.98
CA TYR A 100 -25.10 -25.99 0.68
C TYR A 100 -23.69 -25.55 0.31
N GLY A 101 -22.68 -26.43 0.33
CA GLY A 101 -21.26 -26.10 0.16
C GLY A 101 -20.94 -25.25 -1.07
N GLU A 102 -21.64 -25.49 -2.18
CA GLU A 102 -21.47 -24.75 -3.42
C GLU A 102 -22.26 -23.43 -3.49
N THR A 103 -23.09 -23.13 -2.48
CA THR A 103 -23.84 -21.87 -2.48
C THR A 103 -22.96 -20.69 -2.05
N PRO A 104 -23.15 -19.50 -2.65
CA PRO A 104 -22.37 -18.32 -2.27
C PRO A 104 -22.49 -17.97 -0.79
N ALA A 105 -23.66 -18.16 -0.19
CA ALA A 105 -23.87 -17.88 1.24
C ALA A 105 -23.08 -18.82 2.13
N PHE A 106 -22.97 -20.11 1.77
CA PHE A 106 -22.18 -21.07 2.53
C PHE A 106 -20.68 -20.83 2.34
N GLN A 107 -20.23 -20.48 1.14
CA GLN A 107 -18.83 -20.15 0.88
C GLN A 107 -18.34 -18.95 1.71
N ILE A 108 -19.20 -17.93 1.85
CA ILE A 108 -18.91 -16.78 2.75
C ILE A 108 -18.85 -17.25 4.22
N PHE A 109 -19.78 -18.09 4.62
CA PHE A 109 -19.79 -18.69 5.95
C PHE A 109 -18.53 -19.53 6.21
N GLU A 110 -18.16 -20.42 5.28
CA GLU A 110 -16.98 -21.26 5.41
C GLU A 110 -15.70 -20.42 5.51
N ARG A 111 -15.58 -19.36 4.72
CA ARG A 111 -14.47 -18.42 4.83
C ARG A 111 -14.43 -17.75 6.21
N ALA A 112 -15.57 -17.24 6.71
CA ALA A 112 -15.63 -16.64 8.05
C ALA A 112 -15.28 -17.68 9.14
N TYR A 113 -15.69 -18.93 8.96
CA TYR A 113 -15.34 -20.05 9.83
C TYR A 113 -13.82 -20.27 9.88
N GLN A 114 -13.19 -20.41 8.71
CA GLN A 114 -11.74 -20.64 8.60
C GLN A 114 -10.91 -19.45 9.11
N ASP A 115 -11.37 -18.22 8.85
CA ASP A 115 -10.68 -17.00 9.26
C ASP A 115 -10.68 -16.81 10.79
N HIS A 116 -11.76 -17.20 11.46
CA HIS A 116 -11.98 -16.84 12.86
C HIS A 116 -11.85 -17.98 13.87
N PHE A 117 -11.91 -19.22 13.40
CA PHE A 117 -11.87 -20.41 14.26
C PHE A 117 -10.79 -21.37 13.79
N LYS A 118 -10.38 -22.25 14.69
CA LYS A 118 -9.45 -23.35 14.40
C LYS A 118 -9.85 -24.59 15.18
N ILE A 119 -9.64 -25.75 14.58
CA ILE A 119 -9.76 -27.03 15.24
C ILE A 119 -8.41 -27.34 15.88
N VAL A 120 -8.41 -27.73 17.13
CA VAL A 120 -7.24 -28.17 17.89
C VAL A 120 -7.52 -29.53 18.49
N GLU A 121 -6.51 -30.38 18.52
CA GLU A 121 -6.57 -31.65 19.17
C GLU A 121 -6.17 -31.48 20.63
N GLN A 122 -7.06 -31.82 21.57
CA GLN A 122 -6.82 -31.76 23.00
C GLN A 122 -7.22 -33.10 23.62
N GLU A 123 -6.28 -33.78 24.27
CA GLU A 123 -6.51 -35.02 25.02
C GLU A 123 -7.32 -36.08 24.24
N GLU A 124 -7.00 -36.26 22.95
CA GLU A 124 -7.69 -37.18 21.99
C GLU A 124 -9.09 -36.72 21.55
N GLU A 125 -9.55 -35.53 21.95
CA GLU A 125 -10.79 -34.91 21.46
C GLU A 125 -10.52 -33.72 20.56
N MET A 126 -11.38 -33.56 19.53
CA MET A 126 -11.34 -32.42 18.61
C MET A 126 -12.11 -31.25 19.23
N ALA A 127 -11.40 -30.19 19.60
CA ALA A 127 -12.00 -28.97 20.15
C ALA A 127 -11.93 -27.82 19.13
N ILE A 128 -13.01 -27.04 19.04
CA ILE A 128 -13.02 -25.79 18.26
C ILE A 128 -12.58 -24.62 19.16
N GLN A 129 -11.67 -23.80 18.65
CA GLN A 129 -11.19 -22.64 19.37
C GLN A 129 -11.30 -21.36 18.53
N VAL A 130 -11.55 -20.26 19.22
CA VAL A 130 -11.52 -18.91 18.64
C VAL A 130 -10.06 -18.54 18.36
N ARG A 131 -9.71 -18.18 17.13
CA ARG A 131 -8.36 -17.68 16.81
C ARG A 131 -8.05 -16.42 17.61
N PRO A 132 -6.90 -16.31 18.27
CA PRO A 132 -6.46 -15.06 18.88
C PRO A 132 -6.41 -13.92 17.88
N VAL A 133 -6.61 -12.67 18.32
CA VAL A 133 -6.54 -11.49 17.44
C VAL A 133 -5.18 -11.39 16.73
N ALA A 134 -4.10 -11.83 17.36
CA ALA A 134 -2.76 -11.84 16.77
C ALA A 134 -2.59 -12.81 15.57
N GLU A 135 -3.47 -13.81 15.45
CA GLU A 135 -3.48 -14.76 14.32
C GLU A 135 -4.37 -14.27 13.15
N LEU A 136 -5.17 -13.22 13.36
CA LEU A 136 -5.98 -12.65 12.28
C LEU A 136 -5.10 -11.86 11.32
N THR A 137 -5.21 -12.18 10.04
CA THR A 137 -4.47 -11.52 8.97
C THR A 137 -5.23 -10.34 8.41
N CYS A 138 -4.55 -9.49 7.64
CA CYS A 138 -5.19 -8.40 6.92
C CYS A 138 -6.18 -8.88 5.83
N ASP A 139 -6.11 -10.16 5.44
CA ASP A 139 -7.00 -10.83 4.48
C ASP A 139 -8.27 -11.38 5.12
N THR A 140 -8.34 -11.43 6.45
CA THR A 140 -9.54 -11.84 7.18
C THR A 140 -10.75 -11.10 6.65
N LEU A 141 -11.86 -11.80 6.45
CA LEU A 141 -13.12 -11.25 5.93
C LEU A 141 -13.52 -9.96 6.67
N GLN A 142 -13.65 -8.86 5.94
CA GLN A 142 -14.04 -7.56 6.51
C GLN A 142 -15.56 -7.35 6.48
N SER A 143 -16.21 -7.88 5.44
CA SER A 143 -17.65 -7.76 5.24
C SER A 143 -18.13 -8.83 4.26
N PRO A 144 -19.33 -9.41 4.47
CA PRO A 144 -19.94 -10.29 3.48
C PRO A 144 -20.41 -9.56 2.21
N ASP A 145 -20.36 -8.22 2.19
CA ASP A 145 -20.72 -7.40 1.05
C ASP A 145 -19.57 -7.13 0.08
N ASP A 146 -18.32 -7.34 0.52
CA ASP A 146 -17.13 -7.14 -0.28
C ASP A 146 -16.03 -8.10 0.20
N LEU A 147 -15.94 -9.24 -0.47
CA LEU A 147 -15.05 -10.33 -0.08
C LEU A 147 -13.58 -10.05 -0.39
N GLU A 148 -13.30 -9.07 -1.24
CA GLU A 148 -11.95 -8.70 -1.67
C GLU A 148 -11.38 -7.53 -0.86
N ALA A 149 -12.21 -6.85 -0.06
CA ALA A 149 -11.77 -5.76 0.80
C ALA A 149 -10.83 -6.27 1.89
N THR A 150 -9.67 -5.65 2.02
CA THR A 150 -8.65 -6.01 3.02
C THR A 150 -8.50 -4.91 4.08
N PHE A 151 -7.88 -5.25 5.21
CA PHE A 151 -7.68 -4.34 6.32
C PHE A 151 -6.24 -3.79 6.35
N LYS A 152 -6.10 -2.48 6.55
CA LYS A 152 -4.81 -1.83 6.83
C LYS A 152 -4.96 -0.75 7.88
N LYS A 153 -4.07 -0.74 8.87
CA LYS A 153 -3.95 0.37 9.80
C LYS A 153 -2.75 1.23 9.39
N LYS A 154 -2.98 2.54 9.20
CA LYS A 154 -1.92 3.52 8.93
C LYS A 154 -1.98 4.60 10.01
N ARG A 155 -0.98 4.63 10.89
CA ARG A 155 -1.03 5.42 12.13
C ARG A 155 -2.24 5.04 12.97
N GLU A 156 -3.13 5.98 13.28
CA GLU A 156 -4.36 5.72 14.04
C GLU A 156 -5.58 5.42 13.18
N GLU A 157 -5.47 5.61 11.87
CA GLU A 157 -6.58 5.40 10.94
C GLU A 157 -6.66 3.95 10.47
N LYS A 158 -7.90 3.45 10.38
CA LYS A 158 -8.23 2.10 9.92
C LYS A 158 -8.90 2.18 8.56
N TYR A 159 -8.38 1.41 7.61
CA TYR A 159 -8.90 1.32 6.25
C TYR A 159 -9.38 -0.10 5.97
N GLN A 160 -10.61 -0.20 5.44
CA GLN A 160 -11.21 -1.46 4.99
C GLN A 160 -11.56 -1.31 3.51
N GLY A 161 -10.75 -1.88 2.63
CA GLY A 161 -10.93 -1.73 1.19
C GLY A 161 -9.65 -1.89 0.39
N TYR A 162 -9.26 -0.82 -0.31
CA TYR A 162 -8.28 -0.88 -1.39
C TYR A 162 -7.24 0.23 -1.30
N SER A 163 -6.19 0.10 -2.10
CA SER A 163 -5.20 1.12 -2.35
C SER A 163 -5.19 1.46 -3.84
N ALA A 164 -5.39 2.72 -4.21
CA ALA A 164 -5.24 3.17 -5.59
C ALA A 164 -3.85 3.76 -5.79
N PHE A 165 -3.12 3.27 -6.79
CA PHE A 165 -1.86 3.82 -7.24
C PHE A 165 -2.10 4.72 -8.44
N GLY A 166 -1.77 6.01 -8.28
CA GLY A 166 -1.93 7.02 -9.31
C GLY A 166 -0.60 7.60 -9.74
N VAL A 167 -0.39 7.70 -11.06
CA VAL A 167 0.81 8.27 -11.66
C VAL A 167 0.43 9.35 -12.66
N GLU A 168 1.14 10.47 -12.61
CA GLU A 168 0.96 11.58 -13.54
C GLU A 168 2.30 12.10 -14.07
N THR A 169 2.28 12.78 -15.22
CA THR A 169 3.46 13.46 -15.76
C THR A 169 3.91 14.58 -14.81
N CYS A 170 5.22 14.82 -14.76
CA CYS A 170 5.80 15.95 -14.02
C CYS A 170 7.03 16.56 -14.69
N VAL A 171 7.09 16.44 -16.01
CA VAL A 171 8.15 17.10 -16.80
C VAL A 171 8.00 18.62 -16.64
N PRO A 172 9.06 19.37 -16.22
CA PRO A 172 8.96 20.79 -15.93
C PRO A 172 8.45 21.66 -17.09
N GLU A 173 8.70 21.24 -18.33
CA GLU A 173 8.28 21.96 -19.53
C GLU A 173 6.82 21.69 -19.95
N ASN A 174 6.13 20.79 -19.25
CA ASN A 174 4.71 20.54 -19.52
C ASN A 174 3.85 21.69 -18.98
N GLU A 175 3.02 22.28 -19.81
CA GLU A 175 2.04 23.28 -19.39
C GLU A 175 0.90 22.66 -18.55
N ILE A 176 0.62 21.38 -18.77
CA ILE A 176 -0.33 20.58 -17.98
C ILE A 176 0.26 19.22 -17.62
N ASN A 177 -0.06 18.75 -16.42
CA ASN A 177 0.27 17.38 -16.02
C ASN A 177 -0.97 16.50 -16.12
N LEU A 178 -0.81 15.33 -16.70
CA LEU A 178 -1.90 14.38 -16.96
C LEU A 178 -1.63 13.04 -16.31
N ILE A 179 -2.69 12.40 -15.81
CA ILE A 179 -2.63 11.05 -15.29
C ILE A 179 -2.33 10.09 -16.43
N THR A 180 -1.25 9.31 -16.31
CA THR A 180 -0.78 8.34 -17.28
C THR A 180 -1.08 6.90 -16.85
N HIS A 181 -1.09 6.65 -15.54
CA HIS A 181 -1.36 5.32 -14.99
C HIS A 181 -2.24 5.42 -13.74
N LEU A 182 -3.18 4.50 -13.65
CA LEU A 182 -3.99 4.23 -12.47
C LEU A 182 -4.16 2.72 -12.31
N ASN A 183 -4.10 2.22 -11.10
CA ASN A 183 -4.48 0.86 -10.76
C ASN A 183 -5.00 0.80 -9.33
N VAL A 184 -5.79 -0.25 -9.01
CA VAL A 184 -6.33 -0.47 -7.67
C VAL A 184 -5.91 -1.86 -7.21
N HIS A 185 -5.39 -1.93 -6.01
CA HIS A 185 -4.89 -3.14 -5.35
C HIS A 185 -5.56 -3.34 -4.00
N PRO A 186 -5.56 -4.56 -3.44
CA PRO A 186 -5.88 -4.78 -2.03
C PRO A 186 -4.99 -3.87 -1.16
N ASN A 187 -5.57 -3.24 -0.13
CA ASN A 187 -4.85 -2.20 0.63
C ASN A 187 -3.69 -2.74 1.48
N GLN A 188 -3.65 -4.04 1.74
CA GLN A 188 -2.57 -4.73 2.44
C GLN A 188 -1.26 -4.73 1.65
N LYS A 189 -1.33 -4.67 0.31
CA LYS A 189 -0.16 -4.66 -0.55
C LYS A 189 0.69 -3.44 -0.25
N ASP A 190 2.00 -3.62 -0.12
CA ASP A 190 2.88 -2.49 0.13
C ASP A 190 3.20 -1.72 -1.17
N ASP A 191 3.58 -0.45 -1.00
CA ASP A 191 3.80 0.47 -2.11
C ASP A 191 4.90 -0.02 -3.06
N ALA A 192 5.94 -0.69 -2.54
CA ALA A 192 7.02 -1.23 -3.36
C ALA A 192 6.55 -2.41 -4.22
N ALA A 193 5.72 -3.30 -3.67
CA ALA A 193 5.13 -4.40 -4.43
C ALA A 193 4.16 -3.90 -5.50
N ILE A 194 3.40 -2.83 -5.21
CA ILE A 194 2.52 -2.16 -6.17
C ILE A 194 3.34 -1.61 -7.35
N LEU A 195 4.40 -0.85 -7.06
CA LEU A 195 5.25 -0.26 -8.12
C LEU A 195 5.93 -1.34 -8.97
N ALA A 196 6.45 -2.39 -8.33
CA ALA A 196 7.12 -3.47 -9.06
C ALA A 196 6.17 -4.18 -10.04
N GLU A 197 4.89 -4.38 -9.65
CA GLU A 197 3.87 -4.99 -10.51
C GLU A 197 3.43 -4.05 -11.64
N ASP A 198 3.28 -2.75 -11.34
CA ASP A 198 2.68 -1.79 -12.28
C ASP A 198 3.69 -1.17 -13.25
N LEU A 199 5.01 -1.21 -12.96
CA LEU A 199 6.03 -0.47 -13.72
C LEU A 199 6.08 -0.87 -15.20
N ALA A 200 5.98 -2.16 -15.51
CA ALA A 200 5.96 -2.63 -16.90
C ALA A 200 4.77 -2.05 -17.68
N GLY A 201 3.58 -2.03 -17.06
CA GLY A 201 2.38 -1.42 -17.67
C GLY A 201 2.46 0.11 -17.78
N MET A 202 3.22 0.79 -16.92
CA MET A 202 3.51 2.22 -17.06
C MET A 202 4.39 2.47 -18.30
N VAL A 203 5.46 1.70 -18.50
CA VAL A 203 6.37 1.80 -19.65
C VAL A 203 5.65 1.43 -20.94
N GLU A 204 4.80 0.40 -20.95
CA GLU A 204 3.99 0.05 -22.13
C GLU A 204 3.11 1.21 -22.59
N LYS A 205 2.48 1.93 -21.66
CA LYS A 205 1.63 3.11 -21.97
C LYS A 205 2.44 4.34 -22.37
N THR A 206 3.58 4.55 -21.77
CA THR A 206 4.47 5.70 -21.95
C THR A 206 5.92 5.23 -22.15
N PRO A 207 6.31 4.76 -23.38
CA PRO A 207 7.61 4.14 -23.65
C PRO A 207 8.81 5.09 -23.48
N ASP A 208 8.60 6.37 -23.44
CA ASP A 208 9.61 7.40 -23.16
C ASP A 208 9.83 7.63 -21.65
N LEU A 209 9.10 6.92 -20.78
CA LEU A 209 9.32 6.97 -19.33
C LEU A 209 10.74 6.51 -18.98
N ASN A 210 11.53 7.43 -18.44
CA ASN A 210 12.90 7.18 -18.01
C ASN A 210 13.13 7.52 -16.52
N GLU A 211 12.21 8.26 -15.90
CA GLU A 211 12.33 8.67 -14.51
C GLU A 211 10.97 8.70 -13.79
N ALA A 212 10.88 8.01 -12.66
CA ALA A 212 9.69 7.97 -11.82
C ALA A 212 10.00 8.47 -10.39
N HIS A 213 9.29 9.53 -9.97
CA HIS A 213 9.41 10.15 -8.66
C HIS A 213 8.38 9.56 -7.70
N VAL A 214 8.85 8.93 -6.62
CA VAL A 214 8.01 8.25 -5.62
C VAL A 214 8.48 8.56 -4.21
N ASP A 215 7.70 8.19 -3.20
CA ASP A 215 8.12 8.34 -1.82
C ASP A 215 9.07 7.21 -1.36
N GLY A 216 9.54 7.31 -0.11
CA GLY A 216 10.47 6.30 0.44
C GLY A 216 9.82 4.93 0.70
N GLY A 217 8.50 4.83 0.67
CA GLY A 217 7.76 3.58 0.83
C GLY A 217 7.90 2.63 -0.36
N PHE A 218 8.20 3.18 -1.53
CA PHE A 218 8.35 2.43 -2.78
C PHE A 218 9.73 1.77 -2.95
N GLY A 219 10.69 2.04 -2.07
CA GLY A 219 12.04 1.49 -2.19
C GLY A 219 12.17 0.05 -1.72
N SER A 220 12.52 -0.87 -2.62
CA SER A 220 12.82 -2.26 -2.30
C SER A 220 13.79 -2.87 -3.31
N PRO A 221 14.49 -3.97 -2.97
CA PRO A 221 15.34 -4.70 -3.93
C PRO A 221 14.58 -5.14 -5.18
N VAL A 222 13.32 -5.54 -5.03
CA VAL A 222 12.48 -5.97 -6.16
C VAL A 222 12.22 -4.81 -7.12
N VAL A 223 11.93 -3.63 -6.60
CA VAL A 223 11.75 -2.42 -7.43
C VAL A 223 13.05 -2.06 -8.16
N ASP A 224 14.22 -2.18 -7.50
CA ASP A 224 15.52 -1.92 -8.13
C ASP A 224 15.76 -2.85 -9.33
N ILE A 225 15.38 -4.13 -9.22
CA ILE A 225 15.51 -5.12 -10.30
C ILE A 225 14.58 -4.78 -11.46
N VAL A 226 13.28 -4.61 -11.18
CA VAL A 226 12.29 -4.31 -12.23
C VAL A 226 12.58 -2.96 -12.90
N ALA A 227 13.00 -1.95 -12.13
CA ALA A 227 13.37 -0.65 -12.67
C ALA A 227 14.58 -0.74 -13.62
N LYS A 228 15.57 -1.57 -13.30
CA LYS A 228 16.72 -1.84 -14.17
C LYS A 228 16.28 -2.55 -15.47
N GLU A 229 15.42 -3.54 -15.38
CA GLU A 229 14.87 -4.26 -16.53
C GLU A 229 14.07 -3.34 -17.46
N GLN A 230 13.28 -2.44 -16.90
CA GLN A 230 12.46 -1.47 -17.63
C GLN A 230 13.24 -0.20 -18.00
N GLN A 231 14.52 -0.07 -17.63
CA GLN A 231 15.37 1.09 -17.88
C GLN A 231 14.82 2.41 -17.31
N VAL A 232 14.09 2.34 -16.19
CA VAL A 232 13.49 3.48 -15.50
C VAL A 232 14.30 3.81 -14.25
N ASN A 233 14.67 5.07 -14.10
CA ASN A 233 15.35 5.56 -12.89
C ASN A 233 14.32 5.92 -11.80
N ILE A 234 14.33 5.23 -10.67
CA ILE A 234 13.45 5.51 -9.55
C ILE A 234 14.06 6.56 -8.65
N ILE A 235 13.43 7.72 -8.57
CA ILE A 235 13.83 8.86 -7.75
C ILE A 235 12.99 8.88 -6.47
N GLN A 236 13.62 8.56 -5.34
CA GLN A 236 12.98 8.60 -4.04
C GLN A 236 13.30 9.90 -3.30
N THR A 237 12.34 10.44 -2.57
CA THR A 237 12.55 11.64 -1.73
C THR A 237 13.10 11.30 -0.34
N ALA A 238 12.90 10.07 0.12
CA ALA A 238 13.36 9.55 1.41
C ALA A 238 13.63 8.03 1.31
N VAL A 239 14.22 7.45 2.33
CA VAL A 239 14.32 6.01 2.52
C VAL A 239 13.54 5.63 3.77
N LYS A 240 12.69 4.62 3.68
CA LYS A 240 11.90 4.11 4.81
C LYS A 240 12.81 3.60 5.93
N GLY A 241 12.51 3.99 7.16
CA GLY A 241 13.19 3.56 8.38
C GLY A 241 14.15 4.61 8.95
N ASN A 242 14.65 4.35 10.15
CA ASN A 242 15.57 5.24 10.84
C ASN A 242 16.96 5.17 10.21
N MET A 243 17.61 6.32 10.11
CA MET A 243 19.02 6.35 9.74
C MET A 243 19.85 5.69 10.86
N ALA A 244 20.89 4.93 10.45
CA ALA A 244 21.82 4.37 11.40
C ALA A 244 22.51 5.50 12.18
N LYS A 245 22.55 5.39 13.52
CA LYS A 245 23.21 6.37 14.39
C LYS A 245 24.71 6.44 14.11
N VAL A 246 25.31 5.33 13.70
CA VAL A 246 26.71 5.24 13.33
C VAL A 246 26.81 4.92 11.83
N PRO A 247 27.44 5.80 11.01
CA PRO A 247 27.43 5.68 9.56
C PRO A 247 28.51 4.69 9.04
N ILE A 248 28.45 3.42 9.47
CA ILE A 248 29.28 2.36 8.88
C ILE A 248 28.85 2.20 7.43
N LYS A 249 29.79 2.39 6.50
CA LYS A 249 29.51 2.29 5.06
C LYS A 249 29.67 0.84 4.60
N VAL A 250 28.74 0.39 3.78
CA VAL A 250 28.78 -0.90 3.08
C VAL A 250 28.77 -0.63 1.59
N GLN A 251 29.79 -1.06 0.87
CA GLN A 251 29.96 -0.86 -0.57
C GLN A 251 30.14 -2.21 -1.25
N GLY A 252 29.74 -2.31 -2.52
CA GLY A 252 29.84 -3.55 -3.30
C GLY A 252 28.47 -4.22 -3.51
N ASN A 253 28.52 -5.47 -3.92
CA ASN A 253 27.37 -6.33 -4.16
C ASN A 253 27.75 -7.81 -3.91
N GLU A 254 26.80 -8.73 -4.15
CA GLU A 254 27.05 -10.17 -3.93
C GLU A 254 28.07 -10.76 -4.90
N ASP A 255 28.21 -10.20 -6.11
CA ASP A 255 29.12 -10.70 -7.15
C ASP A 255 30.56 -10.24 -6.91
N THR A 256 30.73 -8.97 -6.52
CA THR A 256 32.06 -8.35 -6.31
C THR A 256 32.53 -8.42 -4.85
N GLY A 257 31.68 -8.91 -3.95
CA GLY A 257 31.90 -8.85 -2.52
C GLY A 257 31.55 -7.47 -1.91
N PHE A 258 31.60 -7.41 -0.60
CA PHE A 258 31.29 -6.18 0.17
C PHE A 258 32.55 -5.66 0.88
N THR A 259 32.83 -4.37 0.72
CA THR A 259 33.85 -3.63 1.47
C THR A 259 33.15 -2.75 2.51
N ILE A 260 33.57 -2.84 3.75
CA ILE A 260 32.94 -2.15 4.89
C ILE A 260 33.93 -1.16 5.49
N SER A 261 33.55 0.13 5.53
CA SER A 261 34.35 1.20 6.09
C SER A 261 33.73 1.72 7.39
N CYS A 262 34.49 1.71 8.46
CA CYS A 262 34.13 2.32 9.74
C CYS A 262 34.24 3.85 9.65
N PRO A 263 33.39 4.66 10.31
CA PRO A 263 33.55 6.10 10.36
C PRO A 263 34.76 6.55 11.21
N HIS A 264 35.32 5.66 12.04
CA HIS A 264 36.51 5.95 12.82
C HIS A 264 37.76 5.88 11.92
N PRO A 265 38.55 6.96 11.84
CA PRO A 265 39.65 7.08 10.86
C PRO A 265 40.80 6.08 11.06
N GLN A 266 40.95 5.54 12.27
CA GLN A 266 42.01 4.55 12.57
C GLN A 266 41.60 3.11 12.19
N GLN A 267 40.33 2.85 11.85
CA GLN A 267 39.89 1.53 11.41
C GLN A 267 40.17 1.36 9.91
N ASP A 268 40.74 0.21 9.57
CA ASP A 268 40.91 -0.17 8.18
C ASP A 268 39.58 -0.57 7.55
N GLU A 269 39.51 -0.48 6.23
CA GLU A 269 38.44 -1.09 5.47
C GLU A 269 38.54 -2.60 5.53
N VAL A 270 37.41 -3.27 5.76
CA VAL A 270 37.38 -4.72 5.92
C VAL A 270 36.43 -5.35 4.91
N GLN A 271 36.77 -6.57 4.51
CA GLN A 271 35.91 -7.34 3.61
C GLN A 271 34.76 -8.01 4.37
N GLY A 272 33.60 -8.04 3.76
CA GLY A 272 32.44 -8.74 4.25
C GLY A 272 32.57 -10.24 4.14
N ILE A 273 32.41 -10.94 5.25
CA ILE A 273 32.48 -12.40 5.31
C ILE A 273 31.04 -12.94 5.21
N LYS A 274 30.78 -13.76 4.19
CA LYS A 274 29.45 -14.38 3.98
C LYS A 274 29.12 -15.38 5.09
N LEU A 275 27.90 -15.30 5.59
CA LEU A 275 27.25 -16.28 6.47
C LEU A 275 26.11 -16.94 5.71
N LYS A 276 25.30 -17.80 6.36
CA LYS A 276 24.19 -18.50 5.67
C LYS A 276 23.19 -17.55 5.00
N LYS A 277 22.76 -16.48 5.70
CA LYS A 277 21.76 -15.51 5.21
C LYS A 277 22.26 -14.05 5.20
N ASN A 278 23.31 -13.74 5.95
CA ASN A 278 23.79 -12.39 6.19
C ASN A 278 25.30 -12.35 5.98
N TYR A 279 25.89 -11.17 6.18
CA TYR A 279 27.31 -10.91 6.15
C TYR A 279 27.79 -10.41 7.51
N LYS A 280 29.08 -10.57 7.80
CA LYS A 280 29.74 -9.94 8.93
C LYS A 280 31.02 -9.26 8.50
N ALA A 281 31.38 -8.20 9.19
CA ALA A 281 32.68 -7.53 9.10
C ALA A 281 33.31 -7.49 10.49
N ASN A 282 34.57 -7.78 10.59
CA ASN A 282 35.31 -7.81 11.83
C ASN A 282 36.25 -6.60 11.88
N PHE A 283 36.03 -5.71 12.82
CA PHE A 283 36.91 -4.57 13.09
C PHE A 283 37.80 -4.84 14.29
N ASP A 284 38.95 -4.19 14.33
CA ASP A 284 39.87 -4.26 15.43
C ASP A 284 39.25 -3.59 16.69
N LEU A 285 39.12 -4.36 17.78
CA LEU A 285 38.51 -3.88 19.01
C LEU A 285 39.39 -2.86 19.75
N ASP A 286 40.72 -2.96 19.64
CA ASP A 286 41.64 -2.00 20.30
C ASP A 286 41.46 -0.60 19.71
N LYS A 287 41.26 -0.50 18.41
CA LYS A 287 40.93 0.77 17.73
C LYS A 287 39.56 1.34 18.08
N CYS A 288 38.72 0.59 18.78
CA CYS A 288 37.40 1.06 19.23
C CYS A 288 37.44 1.71 20.62
N LYS A 289 38.55 1.66 21.38
CA LYS A 289 38.60 2.11 22.78
C LYS A 289 38.25 3.57 22.98
N ASP A 290 38.73 4.46 22.08
CA ASP A 290 38.51 5.90 22.14
C ASP A 290 37.59 6.40 21.04
N CYS A 291 36.76 5.52 20.49
CA CYS A 291 35.86 5.84 19.39
C CYS A 291 34.65 6.68 19.88
N PRO A 292 34.39 7.86 19.32
CA PRO A 292 33.26 8.73 19.70
C PRO A 292 31.90 8.09 19.42
N PHE A 293 31.86 7.08 18.59
CA PHE A 293 30.63 6.37 18.23
C PHE A 293 30.38 5.10 19.07
N GLN A 294 31.26 4.78 20.03
CA GLN A 294 31.31 3.51 20.75
C GLN A 294 29.93 3.13 21.35
N GLU A 295 29.28 4.05 22.04
CA GLU A 295 28.02 3.84 22.74
C GLU A 295 26.89 3.35 21.82
N ASN A 296 26.78 3.92 20.60
CA ASN A 296 25.75 3.62 19.64
C ASN A 296 26.19 2.66 18.52
N CYS A 297 27.45 2.21 18.55
CA CYS A 297 28.05 1.41 17.48
C CYS A 297 27.52 -0.03 17.49
N PRO A 298 26.84 -0.49 16.40
CA PRO A 298 26.35 -1.87 16.31
C PRO A 298 27.48 -2.92 16.31
N ALA A 299 28.66 -2.57 15.78
CA ALA A 299 29.79 -3.46 15.80
C ALA A 299 30.34 -3.64 17.23
N TYR A 300 30.48 -2.55 17.97
CA TYR A 300 30.94 -2.58 19.35
C TYR A 300 29.99 -3.28 20.31
N LYS A 301 28.70 -3.15 20.10
CA LYS A 301 27.68 -3.88 20.87
C LYS A 301 27.77 -5.40 20.71
N ASN A 302 28.26 -5.86 19.56
CA ASN A 302 28.48 -7.28 19.24
C ASN A 302 29.98 -7.66 19.35
N ARG A 303 30.76 -7.04 20.21
CA ARG A 303 32.18 -7.31 20.39
C ARG A 303 32.45 -8.68 20.98
N LEU A 304 33.57 -9.24 20.57
CA LEU A 304 34.11 -10.50 21.08
C LEU A 304 35.50 -10.24 21.73
N PRO A 305 35.57 -9.85 23.01
CA PRO A 305 36.80 -9.43 23.67
C PRO A 305 37.89 -10.46 23.61
N LYS A 306 37.55 -11.76 23.79
CA LYS A 306 38.51 -12.88 23.72
C LYS A 306 39.23 -13.01 22.37
N LYS A 307 38.59 -12.46 21.29
CA LYS A 307 39.15 -12.47 19.92
C LYS A 307 39.68 -11.12 19.46
N GLY A 308 39.61 -10.08 20.30
CA GLY A 308 40.03 -8.73 19.95
C GLY A 308 39.24 -8.07 18.82
N ILE A 309 37.99 -8.48 18.57
CA ILE A 309 37.19 -7.99 17.42
C ILE A 309 35.86 -7.39 17.81
N ALA A 310 35.46 -6.37 17.07
CA ALA A 310 34.07 -5.82 17.05
C ALA A 310 33.37 -6.27 15.76
N VAL A 311 32.20 -6.89 15.88
CA VAL A 311 31.54 -7.58 14.77
C VAL A 311 30.33 -6.78 14.28
N PHE A 312 30.43 -6.26 13.07
CA PHE A 312 29.28 -5.67 12.37
C PHE A 312 28.57 -6.73 11.53
N ARG A 313 27.27 -6.90 11.74
CA ARG A 313 26.42 -7.79 10.95
C ARG A 313 25.53 -6.97 10.06
N PHE A 314 25.40 -7.37 8.79
CA PHE A 314 24.56 -6.70 7.81
C PHE A 314 24.03 -7.72 6.78
N ASP A 315 23.03 -7.30 6.06
CA ASP A 315 22.43 -8.02 4.93
C ASP A 315 22.59 -7.20 3.63
N VAL A 316 22.19 -7.79 2.53
CA VAL A 316 22.20 -7.13 1.21
C VAL A 316 21.31 -5.88 1.21
N ASP A 317 20.19 -5.94 1.92
CA ASP A 317 19.27 -4.80 2.08
C ASP A 317 19.93 -3.59 2.73
N THR A 318 20.85 -3.80 3.68
CA THR A 318 21.61 -2.72 4.32
C THR A 318 22.47 -1.98 3.30
N ALA A 319 23.15 -2.71 2.41
CA ALA A 319 23.95 -2.12 1.34
C ALA A 319 23.09 -1.36 0.33
N LEU A 320 21.99 -1.95 -0.13
CA LEU A 320 21.05 -1.31 -1.05
C LEU A 320 20.40 -0.06 -0.45
N ARG A 321 20.02 -0.10 0.83
CA ARG A 321 19.48 1.05 1.55
C ARG A 321 20.48 2.19 1.63
N GLN A 322 21.76 1.91 1.92
CA GLN A 322 22.81 2.92 1.93
C GLN A 322 23.05 3.52 0.54
N LYS A 323 23.04 2.69 -0.51
CA LYS A 323 23.13 3.15 -1.90
C LYS A 323 22.00 4.11 -2.25
N ARG A 324 20.75 3.78 -1.86
CA ARG A 324 19.59 4.68 -2.04
C ARG A 324 19.77 5.99 -1.28
N HIS A 325 20.21 5.96 -0.03
CA HIS A 325 20.50 7.19 0.74
C HIS A 325 21.53 8.08 0.05
N GLN A 326 22.58 7.48 -0.50
CA GLN A 326 23.60 8.23 -1.25
C GLN A 326 23.04 8.82 -2.54
N ALA A 327 22.22 8.05 -3.26
CA ALA A 327 21.56 8.53 -4.46
C ALA A 327 20.66 9.74 -4.18
N ILE A 328 19.81 9.65 -3.13
CA ILE A 328 18.92 10.74 -2.71
C ILE A 328 19.71 12.03 -2.37
N ARG A 329 20.86 11.91 -1.69
CA ARG A 329 21.69 13.08 -1.34
C ARG A 329 22.25 13.81 -2.57
N LYS A 330 22.48 13.09 -3.66
CA LYS A 330 22.99 13.62 -4.92
C LYS A 330 21.91 14.31 -5.77
N ILE A 331 20.62 14.08 -5.48
CA ILE A 331 19.51 14.68 -6.27
C ILE A 331 19.42 16.18 -5.94
N PRO A 332 19.46 17.07 -6.96
CA PRO A 332 19.22 18.50 -6.78
C PRO A 332 17.91 18.80 -6.08
N LYS A 333 17.87 19.88 -5.30
CA LYS A 333 16.68 20.26 -4.50
C LYS A 333 15.44 20.44 -5.39
N GLU A 334 15.58 21.06 -6.54
CA GLU A 334 14.53 21.32 -7.52
C GLU A 334 13.90 20.04 -8.04
N ARG A 335 14.69 18.98 -8.21
CA ARG A 335 14.18 17.67 -8.64
C ARG A 335 13.47 16.91 -7.53
N ARG A 336 13.87 17.11 -6.26
CA ARG A 336 13.17 16.49 -5.12
C ARG A 336 11.75 17.03 -4.96
N THR A 337 11.50 18.29 -5.32
CA THR A 337 10.18 18.93 -5.22
C THR A 337 9.19 18.44 -6.26
N LEU A 338 9.64 17.80 -7.36
CA LEU A 338 8.74 17.29 -8.39
C LEU A 338 7.68 16.32 -7.83
N ARG A 339 8.07 15.49 -6.85
CA ARG A 339 7.13 14.56 -6.21
C ARG A 339 6.01 15.29 -5.45
N SER A 340 6.29 16.41 -4.81
CA SER A 340 5.30 17.05 -3.92
C SER A 340 3.97 17.38 -4.60
N GLY A 341 3.99 17.63 -5.91
CA GLY A 341 2.76 17.88 -6.67
C GLY A 341 1.80 16.68 -6.76
N VAL A 342 2.25 15.44 -6.46
CA VAL A 342 1.37 14.27 -6.46
C VAL A 342 0.29 14.34 -5.37
N GLU A 343 0.53 15.09 -4.30
CA GLU A 343 -0.43 15.29 -3.21
C GLU A 343 -1.74 15.92 -3.75
N ASN A 344 -1.64 16.77 -4.76
CA ASN A 344 -2.83 17.32 -5.44
C ASN A 344 -3.62 16.21 -6.16
N LEU A 345 -2.94 15.29 -6.86
CA LEU A 345 -3.60 14.14 -7.49
C LEU A 345 -4.29 13.27 -6.43
N MET A 346 -3.62 12.95 -5.33
CA MET A 346 -4.20 12.15 -4.25
C MET A 346 -5.43 12.85 -3.65
N GLY A 347 -5.37 14.16 -3.42
CA GLY A 347 -6.52 14.95 -2.98
C GLY A 347 -7.69 14.94 -3.96
N LEU A 348 -7.42 14.97 -5.29
CA LEU A 348 -8.46 14.84 -6.31
C LEU A 348 -9.10 13.44 -6.31
N MET A 349 -8.33 12.40 -6.02
CA MET A 349 -8.83 11.03 -5.94
C MET A 349 -9.77 10.82 -4.75
N HIS A 350 -9.65 11.55 -3.66
CA HIS A 350 -10.61 11.54 -2.54
C HIS A 350 -11.98 12.12 -2.90
N ARG A 351 -12.11 12.86 -3.99
CA ARG A 351 -13.44 13.33 -4.48
C ARG A 351 -14.36 12.18 -4.91
N CYS A 352 -13.82 10.98 -5.14
CA CYS A 352 -14.63 9.79 -5.39
C CYS A 352 -15.42 9.32 -4.20
N GLU A 353 -14.96 9.65 -3.02
CA GLU A 353 -15.55 9.17 -1.79
C GLU A 353 -16.87 9.92 -1.50
N LYS A 354 -17.77 9.24 -0.82
CA LYS A 354 -18.92 9.90 -0.20
C LYS A 354 -18.43 10.80 0.94
N HIS A 355 -19.28 11.66 1.42
CA HIS A 355 -19.05 12.43 2.66
C HIS A 355 -18.69 11.55 3.88
N THR A 356 -18.96 10.24 3.79
CA THR A 356 -18.60 9.22 4.81
C THR A 356 -17.16 8.72 4.69
N GLY A 357 -16.36 9.19 3.72
CA GLY A 357 -15.01 8.68 3.44
C GLY A 357 -14.99 7.27 2.82
N LYS A 358 -16.10 6.84 2.19
CA LYS A 358 -16.23 5.53 1.53
C LYS A 358 -16.46 5.70 0.04
N LEU A 359 -15.99 4.75 -0.76
CA LEU A 359 -16.33 4.67 -2.17
C LEU A 359 -17.85 4.51 -2.39
N LYS A 360 -18.30 4.70 -3.62
CA LYS A 360 -19.72 4.45 -4.01
C LYS A 360 -19.96 3.01 -4.44
N VAL A 361 -18.91 2.23 -4.62
CA VAL A 361 -18.91 0.87 -5.19
C VAL A 361 -18.24 -0.13 -4.24
N ARG A 362 -18.41 -1.43 -4.52
CA ARG A 362 -17.84 -2.56 -3.80
C ARG A 362 -17.17 -3.52 -4.78
N GLY A 363 -16.22 -4.30 -4.30
CA GLY A 363 -15.46 -5.27 -5.09
C GLY A 363 -14.33 -4.62 -5.88
N LEU A 364 -13.22 -5.33 -6.02
CA LEU A 364 -11.99 -4.82 -6.64
C LEU A 364 -12.23 -4.36 -8.09
N PHE A 365 -12.97 -5.16 -8.86
CA PHE A 365 -13.27 -4.83 -10.26
C PHE A 365 -14.04 -3.52 -10.41
N ASN A 366 -15.13 -3.35 -9.65
CA ASN A 366 -15.92 -2.12 -9.69
C ASN A 366 -15.13 -0.91 -9.16
N CYS A 367 -14.28 -1.12 -8.14
CA CYS A 367 -13.40 -0.06 -7.65
C CYS A 367 -12.37 0.35 -8.71
N LYS A 368 -11.81 -0.59 -9.47
CA LYS A 368 -10.93 -0.28 -10.62
C LYS A 368 -11.65 0.57 -11.66
N LEU A 369 -12.83 0.13 -12.11
CA LEU A 369 -13.63 0.88 -13.09
C LEU A 369 -13.96 2.30 -12.59
N TYR A 370 -14.37 2.42 -11.34
CA TYR A 370 -14.72 3.70 -10.73
C TYR A 370 -13.53 4.66 -10.65
N VAL A 371 -12.36 4.16 -10.23
CA VAL A 371 -11.12 4.94 -10.15
C VAL A 371 -10.64 5.33 -11.55
N PHE A 372 -10.74 4.44 -12.55
CA PHE A 372 -10.41 4.78 -13.93
C PHE A 372 -11.33 5.87 -14.50
N ALA A 373 -12.63 5.74 -14.31
CA ALA A 373 -13.59 6.76 -14.78
C ALA A 373 -13.29 8.13 -14.17
N MET A 374 -12.91 8.15 -12.90
CA MET A 374 -12.50 9.38 -12.24
C MET A 374 -11.18 9.94 -12.78
N GLY A 375 -10.18 9.09 -13.00
CA GLY A 375 -8.92 9.55 -13.62
C GLY A 375 -9.14 10.15 -15.00
N ILE A 376 -10.06 9.60 -15.79
CA ILE A 376 -10.50 10.18 -17.05
C ILE A 376 -11.12 11.56 -16.82
N SER A 377 -12.04 11.68 -15.85
CA SER A 377 -12.69 12.95 -15.50
C SER A 377 -11.70 14.03 -15.06
N ILE A 378 -10.72 13.66 -14.23
CA ILE A 378 -9.65 14.59 -13.78
C ILE A 378 -8.84 15.07 -14.99
N ASN A 379 -8.46 14.17 -15.91
CA ASN A 379 -7.71 14.55 -17.09
C ASN A 379 -8.54 15.48 -18.00
N PHE A 380 -9.83 15.20 -18.20
CA PHE A 380 -10.73 16.09 -18.95
C PHE A 380 -10.84 17.47 -18.31
N GLU A 381 -10.99 17.54 -16.98
CA GLU A 381 -11.05 18.80 -16.25
C GLU A 381 -9.77 19.62 -16.44
N ARG A 382 -8.60 18.98 -16.34
CA ARG A 382 -7.30 19.62 -16.54
C ARG A 382 -7.14 20.16 -17.96
N ILE A 383 -7.45 19.35 -18.97
CA ILE A 383 -7.40 19.72 -20.38
C ILE A 383 -8.36 20.88 -20.65
N PHE A 384 -9.60 20.78 -20.18
CA PHE A 384 -10.58 21.84 -20.35
C PHE A 384 -10.14 23.16 -19.73
N LYS A 385 -9.62 23.14 -18.52
CA LYS A 385 -9.10 24.34 -17.85
C LYS A 385 -7.92 24.97 -18.62
N HIS A 386 -7.02 24.13 -19.13
CA HIS A 386 -5.89 24.60 -19.94
C HIS A 386 -6.37 25.31 -21.18
N PHE A 387 -7.25 24.71 -21.99
CA PHE A 387 -7.77 25.35 -23.19
C PHE A 387 -8.62 26.58 -22.89
N LYS A 388 -9.44 26.56 -21.83
CA LYS A 388 -10.22 27.72 -21.43
C LYS A 388 -9.32 28.92 -21.07
N ALA A 389 -8.22 28.67 -20.37
CA ALA A 389 -7.24 29.71 -20.07
C ALA A 389 -6.61 30.28 -21.36
N TYR A 390 -6.29 29.43 -22.33
CA TYR A 390 -5.78 29.81 -23.64
C TYR A 390 -6.81 30.66 -24.42
N PHE A 391 -8.06 30.22 -24.50
CA PHE A 391 -9.12 30.96 -25.15
C PHE A 391 -9.37 32.34 -24.52
N ASN A 392 -9.40 32.41 -23.20
CA ASN A 392 -9.57 33.69 -22.49
C ASN A 392 -8.39 34.66 -22.75
N PHE A 393 -7.15 34.11 -22.83
CA PHE A 393 -5.97 34.91 -23.15
C PHE A 393 -6.02 35.47 -24.57
N PHE A 394 -6.41 34.67 -25.57
CA PHE A 394 -6.57 35.12 -26.95
C PHE A 394 -7.70 36.14 -27.07
N CYS A 395 -8.85 35.91 -26.47
CA CYS A 395 -9.94 36.90 -26.49
C CYS A 395 -9.55 38.21 -25.81
N PHE A 396 -8.74 38.20 -24.76
CA PHE A 396 -8.26 39.40 -24.06
C PHE A 396 -7.19 40.11 -24.91
N SER A 397 -6.29 39.37 -25.56
CA SER A 397 -5.29 39.92 -26.50
C SER A 397 -5.94 40.59 -27.71
N ASP A 398 -6.96 39.97 -28.28
CA ASP A 398 -7.71 40.52 -29.39
C ASP A 398 -8.51 41.78 -28.99
N ALA A 399 -9.09 41.77 -27.75
CA ALA A 399 -9.77 42.94 -27.22
C ALA A 399 -8.80 44.11 -27.01
N ILE A 400 -7.59 43.86 -26.49
CA ILE A 400 -6.55 44.87 -26.32
C ILE A 400 -6.06 45.42 -27.67
N ASN A 401 -5.84 44.49 -28.66
CA ASN A 401 -5.45 44.91 -30.01
C ASN A 401 -6.54 45.76 -30.71
N ARG A 402 -7.82 45.41 -30.53
CA ARG A 402 -8.93 46.21 -31.04
C ARG A 402 -9.05 47.58 -30.34
N LEU A 403 -8.77 47.63 -29.03
CA LEU A 403 -8.73 48.89 -28.27
C LEU A 403 -7.54 49.79 -28.68
N SER A 404 -6.39 49.21 -28.98
CA SER A 404 -5.22 49.94 -29.45
C SER A 404 -5.40 50.48 -30.88
N LEU A 405 -6.05 49.71 -31.76
CA LEU A 405 -6.40 50.14 -33.14
C LEU A 405 -7.46 51.28 -33.10
N ASN A 406 -8.46 51.22 -32.21
CA ASN A 406 -9.45 52.27 -32.09
C ASN A 406 -8.85 53.58 -31.51
N LYS A 407 -7.79 53.50 -30.69
CA LYS A 407 -7.06 54.70 -30.24
C LYS A 407 -6.19 55.31 -31.34
N ALA A 408 -5.68 54.51 -32.28
CA ALA A 408 -4.90 55.00 -33.41
C ALA A 408 -5.78 55.68 -34.48
N PHE A 409 -7.08 55.42 -34.56
CA PHE A 409 -8.01 56.02 -35.49
C PHE A 409 -8.77 57.26 -35.00
N ASN A 410 -8.66 57.60 -33.68
CA ASN A 410 -9.34 58.76 -33.12
C ASN A 410 -8.42 59.99 -32.90
N ILE A 411 -7.28 60.05 -33.58
CA ILE A 411 -6.47 61.27 -33.65
C ILE A 411 -6.58 61.78 -35.11
N ARG A 412 -7.69 62.43 -35.39
CA ARG A 412 -7.83 63.44 -36.45
C ARG A 412 -8.90 64.45 -36.03
#